data_c71815df3aa235813713aa6ddd561f64
#
_entry.id   c71815df3aa235813713aa6ddd561f64
#
_cell.length_a   1.000
_cell.length_b   1.000
_cell.length_c   1.000
_cell.angle_alpha   90.00
_cell.angle_beta   90.00
_cell.angle_gamma   90.00
#
_symmetry.space_group_name_H-M   'P 1'
#
loop_
_entity.id
_entity.type
_entity.pdbx_description
1 polymer ?
#
loop_
_entity_poly.entity_id
_entity_poly.type
_entity_poly.pdbx_seq_one_letter_code
_entity_poly.pdbx_strand_id
1 'polypeptide(L)'
;MDCIFCKIINNEISSYKIYENDMVFCFLDINPLSSGHTLIIPKKHFKDISDIDSKYLSSINDATKYVYNLLMSKLGPDGIRIVQNNGICQEIKHYHVHLIPVYNDMLDMDVEEVYNKIKDSN
;
A
#
# COMPACT_ATOMS: atom_id res chain seq x y z
N MET A 1 -20.51 -4.95 -6.02
CA MET A 1 -19.93 -3.91 -5.14
C MET A 1 -18.96 -3.06 -5.93
N ASP A 2 -19.12 -1.77 -5.91
CA ASP A 2 -18.34 -0.83 -6.73
C ASP A 2 -17.07 -0.35 -6.03
N CYS A 3 -16.38 -1.24 -5.32
CA CYS A 3 -15.14 -0.90 -4.65
C CYS A 3 -13.96 -1.12 -5.59
N ILE A 4 -13.23 -0.04 -5.88
CA ILE A 4 -12.06 -0.12 -6.77
C ILE A 4 -11.00 -1.07 -6.21
N PHE A 5 -10.81 -1.11 -4.88
CA PHE A 5 -9.83 -2.02 -4.26
C PHE A 5 -10.27 -3.47 -4.38
N CYS A 6 -11.56 -3.76 -4.22
CA CYS A 6 -12.07 -5.10 -4.45
C CYS A 6 -11.84 -5.55 -5.90
N LYS A 7 -11.99 -4.63 -6.84
CA LYS A 7 -11.73 -4.92 -8.27
C LYS A 7 -10.25 -5.20 -8.52
N ILE A 8 -9.36 -4.48 -7.85
CA ILE A 8 -7.92 -4.71 -7.93
C ILE A 8 -7.57 -6.10 -7.38
N ILE A 9 -8.11 -6.46 -6.22
CA ILE A 9 -7.90 -7.77 -5.59
C ILE A 9 -8.35 -8.90 -6.52
N ASN A 10 -9.46 -8.70 -7.23
CA ASN A 10 -10.03 -9.70 -8.13
C ASN A 10 -9.43 -9.66 -9.54
N ASN A 11 -8.41 -8.86 -9.76
CA ASN A 11 -7.74 -8.69 -11.06
C ASN A 11 -8.64 -8.12 -12.16
N GLU A 12 -9.73 -7.44 -11.80
CA GLU A 12 -10.58 -6.72 -12.75
C GLU A 12 -9.96 -5.41 -13.19
N ILE A 13 -9.09 -4.84 -12.35
CA ILE A 13 -8.32 -3.63 -12.62
C ILE A 13 -6.85 -3.96 -12.34
N SER A 14 -5.97 -3.64 -13.28
CA SER A 14 -4.53 -3.88 -13.10
C SER A 14 -3.94 -2.95 -12.04
N SER A 15 -2.86 -3.39 -11.40
CA SER A 15 -2.16 -2.62 -10.38
C SER A 15 -0.68 -2.96 -10.39
N TYR A 16 0.13 -2.11 -9.75
CA TYR A 16 1.54 -2.38 -9.54
C TYR A 16 1.72 -3.11 -8.21
N LYS A 17 1.36 -4.39 -8.22
CA LYS A 17 1.44 -5.24 -7.02
C LYS A 17 2.90 -5.47 -6.63
N ILE A 18 3.23 -5.25 -5.36
CA ILE A 18 4.59 -5.49 -4.84
C ILE A 18 4.64 -6.61 -3.80
N TYR A 19 3.51 -6.98 -3.21
CA TYR A 19 3.44 -8.07 -2.24
C TYR A 19 1.99 -8.51 -2.04
N GLU A 20 1.78 -9.79 -1.85
CA GLU A 20 0.46 -10.30 -1.41
C GLU A 20 0.63 -11.63 -0.69
N ASN A 21 -0.33 -11.93 0.16
CA ASN A 21 -0.51 -13.25 0.76
C ASN A 21 -2.02 -13.55 0.82
N ASP A 22 -2.43 -14.55 1.59
CA ASP A 22 -3.84 -14.95 1.65
C ASP A 22 -4.78 -13.85 2.16
N MET A 23 -4.27 -12.92 2.94
CA MET A 23 -5.09 -11.93 3.66
C MET A 23 -4.87 -10.49 3.23
N VAL A 24 -3.72 -10.17 2.63
CA VAL A 24 -3.37 -8.79 2.28
C VAL A 24 -2.91 -8.67 0.85
N PHE A 25 -3.06 -7.46 0.31
CA PHE A 25 -2.64 -7.10 -1.04
C PHE A 25 -1.96 -5.73 -0.96
N CYS A 26 -0.73 -5.62 -1.46
CA CYS A 26 0.07 -4.40 -1.40
C CYS A 26 0.46 -3.96 -2.80
N PHE A 27 0.19 -2.70 -3.12
CA PHE A 27 0.44 -2.16 -4.46
C PHE A 27 0.81 -0.68 -4.40
N LEU A 28 1.48 -0.23 -5.44
CA LEU A 28 1.89 1.18 -5.53
C LEU A 28 0.69 2.05 -5.91
N ASP A 29 0.58 3.22 -5.26
CA ASP A 29 -0.42 4.22 -5.59
C ASP A 29 -0.06 4.84 -6.94
N ILE A 30 -1.01 4.90 -7.88
CA ILE A 30 -0.78 5.47 -9.21
C ILE A 30 -0.81 7.00 -9.19
N ASN A 31 -1.28 7.61 -8.09
CA ASN A 31 -1.22 9.05 -7.86
C ASN A 31 -0.39 9.33 -6.61
N PRO A 32 0.91 8.99 -6.64
CA PRO A 32 1.72 8.97 -5.43
C PRO A 32 2.00 10.38 -4.90
N LEU A 33 2.05 10.49 -3.57
CA LEU A 33 2.51 11.71 -2.91
C LEU A 33 4.04 11.78 -2.91
N SER A 34 4.70 10.63 -3.05
CA SER A 34 6.15 10.55 -3.20
C SER A 34 6.49 9.22 -3.88
N SER A 35 7.73 9.10 -4.35
CA SER A 35 8.20 7.86 -4.97
C SER A 35 8.15 6.71 -3.97
N GLY A 36 7.45 5.64 -4.33
CA GLY A 36 7.28 4.48 -3.46
C GLY A 36 6.03 4.49 -2.59
N HIS A 37 5.16 5.50 -2.74
CA HIS A 37 3.89 5.53 -2.01
C HIS A 37 3.13 4.23 -2.26
N THR A 38 2.95 3.45 -1.20
CA THR A 38 2.37 2.11 -1.25
C THR A 38 1.07 2.06 -0.46
N LEU A 39 0.13 1.27 -0.95
CA LEU A 39 -1.13 0.98 -0.26
C LEU A 39 -1.14 -0.48 0.18
N ILE A 40 -1.58 -0.72 1.41
CA ILE A 40 -1.74 -2.06 1.98
C ILE A 40 -3.20 -2.22 2.33
N ILE A 41 -3.86 -3.22 1.74
CA ILE A 41 -5.29 -3.45 1.92
C ILE A 41 -5.55 -4.89 2.34
N PRO A 42 -6.61 -5.12 3.13
CA PRO A 42 -7.07 -6.48 3.38
C PRO A 42 -7.78 -7.01 2.14
N LYS A 43 -7.66 -8.32 1.89
CA LYS A 43 -8.35 -8.95 0.74
C LYS A 43 -9.84 -9.04 0.95
N LYS A 44 -10.29 -9.04 2.20
CA LYS A 44 -11.73 -8.96 2.53
C LYS A 44 -12.10 -7.48 2.67
N HIS A 45 -13.28 -7.11 2.19
CA HIS A 45 -13.75 -5.74 2.29
C HIS A 45 -14.16 -5.40 3.71
N PHE A 46 -13.46 -4.46 4.32
CA PHE A 46 -13.84 -3.79 5.57
C PHE A 46 -13.86 -2.30 5.28
N LYS A 47 -14.78 -1.59 5.87
CA LYS A 47 -14.94 -0.16 5.62
C LYS A 47 -13.79 0.64 6.25
N ASP A 48 -13.55 0.44 7.55
CA ASP A 48 -12.54 1.20 8.29
C ASP A 48 -12.12 0.46 9.56
N ILE A 49 -11.43 1.16 10.47
CA ILE A 49 -10.94 0.55 11.71
C ILE A 49 -12.06 0.01 12.60
N SER A 50 -13.29 0.54 12.44
CA SER A 50 -14.41 0.15 13.29
C SER A 50 -14.95 -1.25 12.99
N ASP A 51 -14.78 -1.75 11.77
CA ASP A 51 -15.34 -3.05 11.38
C ASP A 51 -14.29 -4.08 10.96
N ILE A 52 -13.03 -3.69 10.83
CA ILE A 52 -11.99 -4.65 10.43
C ILE A 52 -11.78 -5.70 11.51
N ASP A 53 -11.73 -6.95 11.08
CA ASP A 53 -11.46 -8.10 11.94
C ASP A 53 -10.02 -8.03 12.47
N SER A 54 -9.83 -8.32 13.75
CA SER A 54 -8.52 -8.28 14.40
C SER A 54 -7.49 -9.19 13.72
N LYS A 55 -7.92 -10.31 13.18
CA LYS A 55 -7.04 -11.22 12.43
C LYS A 55 -6.47 -10.54 11.19
N TYR A 56 -7.33 -9.80 10.45
CA TYR A 56 -6.89 -9.03 9.29
C TYR A 56 -6.01 -7.85 9.69
N LEU A 57 -6.35 -7.20 10.79
CA LEU A 57 -5.55 -6.07 11.30
C LEU A 57 -4.12 -6.52 11.63
N SER A 58 -3.99 -7.69 12.25
CA SER A 58 -2.68 -8.28 12.55
C SER A 58 -1.90 -8.57 11.26
N SER A 59 -2.56 -9.12 10.26
CA SER A 59 -1.93 -9.39 8.95
C SER A 59 -1.51 -8.10 8.24
N ILE A 60 -2.31 -7.04 8.34
CA ILE A 60 -1.96 -5.72 7.82
C ILE A 60 -0.69 -5.20 8.50
N ASN A 61 -0.59 -5.33 9.82
CA ASN A 61 0.58 -4.87 10.56
C ASN A 61 1.85 -5.64 10.15
N ASP A 62 1.75 -6.94 9.96
CA ASP A 62 2.88 -7.76 9.50
C ASP A 62 3.32 -7.33 8.09
N ALA A 63 2.37 -7.13 7.20
CA ALA A 63 2.65 -6.67 5.83
C ALA A 63 3.26 -5.26 5.83
N THR A 64 2.77 -4.39 6.71
CA THR A 64 3.31 -3.03 6.85
C THR A 64 4.80 -3.07 7.19
N LYS A 65 5.16 -3.93 8.14
CA LYS A 65 6.57 -4.09 8.52
C LYS A 65 7.41 -4.62 7.35
N TYR A 66 6.89 -5.62 6.66
CA TYR A 66 7.60 -6.20 5.51
C TYR A 66 7.81 -5.18 4.40
N VAL A 67 6.76 -4.47 4.02
CA VAL A 67 6.82 -3.46 2.95
C VAL A 67 7.69 -2.27 3.35
N TYR A 68 7.60 -1.84 4.63
CA TYR A 68 8.49 -0.80 5.14
C TYR A 68 9.95 -1.16 4.89
N ASN A 69 10.36 -2.36 5.29
CA ASN A 69 11.74 -2.81 5.11
C ASN A 69 12.12 -2.94 3.63
N LEU A 70 11.18 -3.37 2.81
CA LEU A 70 11.38 -3.46 1.36
C LEU A 70 11.64 -2.08 0.74
N LEU A 71 10.82 -1.09 1.08
CA LEU A 71 10.99 0.28 0.57
C LEU A 71 12.29 0.90 1.05
N MET A 72 12.66 0.69 2.31
CA MET A 72 13.93 1.19 2.84
C MET A 72 15.12 0.59 2.10
N SER A 73 15.06 -0.70 1.82
CA SER A 73 16.14 -1.42 1.13
C SER A 73 16.27 -0.99 -0.34
N LYS A 74 15.15 -0.82 -1.04
CA LYS A 74 15.15 -0.59 -2.49
C LYS A 74 15.27 0.87 -2.87
N LEU A 75 14.69 1.78 -2.09
CA LEU A 75 14.59 3.20 -2.42
C LEU A 75 15.39 4.10 -1.50
N GLY A 76 15.69 3.64 -0.29
CA GLY A 76 16.48 4.38 0.69
C GLY A 76 15.89 5.72 1.13
N PRO A 77 14.58 5.81 1.42
CA PRO A 77 14.03 7.06 1.93
C PRO A 77 14.60 7.40 3.30
N ASP A 78 14.50 8.68 3.68
CA ASP A 78 14.95 9.14 5.00
C ASP A 78 13.93 8.83 6.10
N GLY A 79 12.71 8.55 5.72
CA GLY A 79 11.65 8.13 6.63
C GLY A 79 10.44 7.69 5.85
N ILE A 80 9.46 7.10 6.53
CA ILE A 80 8.20 6.67 5.91
C ILE A 80 7.06 7.04 6.85
N ARG A 81 6.07 7.76 6.33
CA ARG A 81 4.84 8.04 7.06
C ARG A 81 3.90 6.86 6.88
N ILE A 82 3.29 6.42 7.98
CA ILE A 82 2.28 5.36 7.95
C ILE A 82 0.96 6.03 8.33
N VAL A 83 -0.01 6.02 7.42
CA VAL A 83 -1.28 6.73 7.59
C VAL A 83 -2.44 5.79 7.30
N GLN A 84 -3.44 5.79 8.17
CA GLN A 84 -4.68 5.05 7.98
C GLN A 84 -5.83 5.99 8.29
N ASN A 85 -6.75 6.18 7.35
CA ASN A 85 -7.86 7.13 7.47
C ASN A 85 -9.18 6.41 7.68
N ASN A 86 -10.09 7.04 8.42
CA ASN A 86 -11.41 6.49 8.74
C ASN A 86 -12.49 7.54 8.53
N GLY A 87 -13.68 7.09 8.18
CA GLY A 87 -14.83 7.96 8.04
C GLY A 87 -14.67 8.97 6.92
N ILE A 88 -14.97 10.22 7.20
CA ILE A 88 -14.95 11.29 6.18
C ILE A 88 -13.57 11.51 5.57
N CYS A 89 -12.52 11.11 6.27
CA CYS A 89 -11.15 11.25 5.78
C CYS A 89 -10.79 10.24 4.69
N GLN A 90 -11.60 9.17 4.52
CA GLN A 90 -11.34 8.16 3.52
C GLN A 90 -11.83 8.60 2.15
N GLU A 91 -10.94 8.57 1.16
CA GLU A 91 -11.36 8.72 -0.24
C GLU A 91 -12.06 7.45 -0.74
N ILE A 92 -11.55 6.28 -0.31
CA ILE A 92 -12.08 4.97 -0.70
C ILE A 92 -12.51 4.23 0.56
N LYS A 93 -13.77 3.78 0.59
CA LYS A 93 -14.37 3.12 1.76
C LYS A 93 -14.04 1.63 1.80
N HIS A 94 -12.76 1.33 1.77
CA HIS A 94 -12.17 0.02 1.98
C HIS A 94 -10.91 0.27 2.82
N TYR A 95 -10.79 -0.39 3.95
CA TYR A 95 -9.66 -0.19 4.87
C TYR A 95 -8.35 -0.21 4.10
N HIS A 96 -7.50 0.78 4.28
CA HIS A 96 -6.18 0.80 3.66
C HIS A 96 -5.19 1.63 4.47
N VAL A 97 -3.94 1.18 4.41
CA VAL A 97 -2.81 1.86 5.06
C VAL A 97 -1.92 2.41 3.96
N HIS A 98 -1.56 3.69 4.11
CA HIS A 98 -0.58 4.35 3.23
C HIS A 98 0.81 4.25 3.85
N LEU A 99 1.80 3.83 3.07
CA LEU A 99 3.20 4.03 3.39
C LEU A 99 3.73 5.09 2.42
N ILE A 100 4.10 6.24 2.97
CA ILE A 100 4.49 7.40 2.18
C ILE A 100 5.96 7.73 2.48
N PRO A 101 6.88 7.32 1.61
CA PRO A 101 8.31 7.63 1.80
C PRO A 101 8.57 9.14 1.79
N VAL A 102 9.53 9.55 2.62
CA VAL A 102 9.97 10.94 2.72
C VAL A 102 11.46 10.99 2.41
N TYR A 103 11.86 11.91 1.55
CA TYR A 103 13.26 12.05 1.12
C TYR A 103 13.75 13.46 1.43
N ASN A 104 14.95 13.57 2.01
CA ASN A 104 15.60 14.87 2.22
C ASN A 104 15.95 15.50 0.87
N ASP A 105 16.48 14.67 -0.05
CA ASP A 105 16.73 15.08 -1.43
C ASP A 105 15.59 14.57 -2.31
N MET A 106 15.12 15.40 -3.23
CA MET A 106 14.01 15.01 -4.08
C MET A 106 14.36 13.77 -4.89
N LEU A 107 13.53 12.74 -4.76
CA LEU A 107 13.59 11.57 -5.62
C LEU A 107 12.40 11.63 -6.56
N ASP A 108 12.66 11.78 -7.84
CA ASP A 108 11.61 11.96 -8.85
C ASP A 108 11.58 10.73 -9.77
N MET A 109 10.94 9.68 -9.29
CA MET A 109 10.74 8.45 -10.06
C MET A 109 9.24 8.26 -10.29
N ASP A 110 8.85 7.93 -11.51
CA ASP A 110 7.46 7.58 -11.76
C ASP A 110 7.14 6.17 -11.22
N VAL A 111 5.86 5.82 -11.20
CA VAL A 111 5.38 4.59 -10.58
C VAL A 111 6.00 3.35 -11.24
N GLU A 112 6.12 3.36 -12.57
CA GLU A 112 6.70 2.23 -13.30
C GLU A 112 8.19 2.04 -12.96
N GLU A 113 8.96 3.12 -12.87
CA GLU A 113 10.36 3.06 -12.47
C GLU A 113 10.52 2.50 -11.06
N VAL A 114 9.67 2.97 -10.13
CA VAL A 114 9.66 2.46 -8.75
C VAL A 114 9.34 0.98 -8.73
N TYR A 115 8.31 0.58 -9.46
CA TYR A 115 7.89 -0.82 -9.54
C TYR A 115 9.03 -1.71 -10.04
N ASN A 116 9.69 -1.30 -11.12
CA ASN A 116 10.80 -2.06 -11.68
C ASN A 116 11.97 -2.16 -10.71
N LYS A 117 12.27 -1.08 -10.00
CA LYS A 117 13.36 -1.06 -9.02
C LYS A 117 13.08 -2.01 -7.85
N ILE A 118 11.85 -2.06 -7.39
CA ILE A 118 11.45 -2.97 -6.30
C ILE A 118 11.50 -4.41 -6.79
N LYS A 119 10.98 -4.68 -7.99
CA LYS A 119 10.87 -6.01 -8.56
C LYS A 119 12.22 -6.60 -8.96
N ASP A 120 13.07 -5.82 -9.60
CA ASP A 120 14.30 -6.30 -10.22
C ASP A 120 15.40 -6.69 -9.24
N SER A 121 15.21 -6.41 -7.95
CA SER A 121 16.23 -6.68 -6.93
C SER A 121 15.96 -7.98 -6.17
N ASN A 122 15.02 -8.78 -6.63
CA ASN A 122 14.72 -10.08 -6.03
C ASN A 122 15.42 -11.19 -6.76
#